data_d1d1e785ccb403dc2dbc47a80779e71a
#
_entry.id   d1d1e785ccb403dc2dbc47a80779e71a
#
_cell.length_a   1.000
_cell.length_b   1.000
_cell.length_c   1.000
_cell.angle_alpha   90.00
_cell.angle_beta   90.00
_cell.angle_gamma   90.00
#
_symmetry.space_group_name_H-M   'P 1'
#
loop_
_entity.id
_entity.type
_entity.pdbx_description
1 polymer ?
#
loop_
_entity_poly.entity_id
_entity_poly.type
_entity_poly.pdbx_seq_one_letter_code
_entity_poly.pdbx_strand_id
1 'polypeptide(L)'
;MVWISLGLRAIINVEALNMVESVGNVTRHRKAAIVYRTKSGYVIRWVPAISGETMAHAYQTWIAELAKKRKLPICSYCSINEFVKHSQPELFGTDPWEQKLNQIIKQRNYDPHIVEVEIIKNCVVEDIGGFLFPGPRPVKRTSRFSNGYLIPAIDAIEKVAIEPQFHVRHAPKAQQVIGQAQMIYYVEVGSAVYTWTFALDIDGIGRTSMIKVEDVISNDEKIRRIECAIDSLALMLDSKIFGAKLTRFNPLIDYESIVVTISHRYPFNVSPPSHSNYIKDTLHRSKKFSEFLGDEVKVLGYRVDIEEIEKYNTIMDLMAKVKDYVKEFLKT
;
A
#
# COMPACT_ATOMS: atom_id res chain seq x y z
N MET A 1 11.59 16.66 7.25
CA MET A 1 10.67 15.48 7.10
C MET A 1 10.77 15.00 5.67
N VAL A 2 11.49 13.93 5.43
CA VAL A 2 11.58 13.35 4.08
C VAL A 2 10.32 12.58 3.76
N TRP A 3 9.70 12.89 2.62
CA TRP A 3 8.41 12.37 2.20
C TRP A 3 8.46 11.88 0.76
N ILE A 4 7.92 10.69 0.51
CA ILE A 4 7.75 10.15 -0.84
C ILE A 4 6.26 10.14 -1.16
N SER A 5 5.89 10.54 -2.37
CA SER A 5 4.54 10.33 -2.89
C SER A 5 4.59 9.77 -4.31
N LEU A 6 3.66 8.88 -4.61
CA LEU A 6 3.55 8.22 -5.90
C LEU A 6 2.13 8.32 -6.43
N GLY A 7 2.00 8.60 -7.70
CA GLY A 7 0.76 8.50 -8.46
C GLY A 7 0.98 7.68 -9.72
N LEU A 8 0.07 6.76 -10.03
CA LEU A 8 0.16 5.94 -11.22
C LEU A 8 -1.17 5.84 -11.97
N ARG A 9 -1.06 5.53 -13.25
CA ARG A 9 -2.14 5.08 -14.12
C ARG A 9 -1.74 3.74 -14.71
N ALA A 10 -2.69 2.80 -14.74
CA ALA A 10 -2.48 1.46 -15.28
C ALA A 10 -3.71 0.96 -16.01
N ILE A 11 -3.54 0.40 -17.19
CA ILE A 11 -4.55 -0.44 -17.83
C ILE A 11 -4.49 -1.80 -17.15
N ILE A 12 -5.61 -2.22 -16.56
CA ILE A 12 -5.73 -3.55 -15.95
C ILE A 12 -6.93 -4.23 -16.59
N ASN A 13 -6.68 -5.37 -17.21
CA ASN A 13 -7.69 -6.14 -17.92
C ASN A 13 -7.97 -7.47 -17.22
N VAL A 14 -9.25 -7.81 -17.15
CA VAL A 14 -9.76 -9.10 -16.62
C VAL A 14 -9.26 -9.37 -15.20
N GLU A 15 -9.42 -8.38 -14.35
CA GLU A 15 -8.97 -8.45 -12.96
C GLU A 15 -10.08 -8.92 -12.00
N ALA A 16 -9.71 -9.76 -11.05
CA ALA A 16 -10.52 -10.19 -9.92
C ALA A 16 -9.75 -9.96 -8.60
N LEU A 17 -9.04 -8.82 -8.52
CA LEU A 17 -8.07 -8.53 -7.48
C LEU A 17 -8.70 -8.23 -6.12
N ASN A 18 -9.99 -7.85 -6.08
CA ASN A 18 -10.67 -7.54 -4.82
C ASN A 18 -12.11 -8.04 -4.80
N MET A 19 -12.29 -9.30 -4.39
CA MET A 19 -13.62 -9.88 -4.16
C MET A 19 -14.12 -9.54 -2.76
N VAL A 20 -15.44 -9.35 -2.60
CA VAL A 20 -16.05 -8.95 -1.32
C VAL A 20 -16.94 -10.04 -0.74
N GLU A 21 -17.90 -10.55 -1.50
CA GLU A 21 -18.91 -11.48 -1.00
C GLU A 21 -19.31 -12.47 -2.09
N SER A 22 -19.96 -13.55 -1.69
CA SER A 22 -20.67 -14.44 -2.62
C SER A 22 -22.17 -14.36 -2.35
N VAL A 23 -22.92 -14.09 -3.40
CA VAL A 23 -24.38 -14.08 -3.35
C VAL A 23 -24.88 -15.21 -4.24
N GLY A 24 -25.39 -16.27 -3.61
CA GLY A 24 -25.66 -17.52 -4.31
C GLY A 24 -24.38 -18.11 -4.89
N ASN A 25 -24.34 -18.30 -6.20
CA ASN A 25 -23.19 -18.83 -6.94
C ASN A 25 -22.33 -17.73 -7.60
N VAL A 26 -22.55 -16.45 -7.28
CA VAL A 26 -21.81 -15.30 -7.83
C VAL A 26 -20.89 -14.73 -6.78
N THR A 27 -19.58 -14.75 -7.05
CA THR A 27 -18.57 -13.99 -6.27
C THR A 27 -18.45 -12.59 -6.86
N ARG A 28 -18.80 -11.58 -6.06
CA ARG A 28 -18.86 -10.19 -6.49
C ARG A 28 -17.52 -9.47 -6.35
N HIS A 29 -17.21 -8.66 -7.35
CA HIS A 29 -16.12 -7.71 -7.30
C HIS A 29 -16.49 -6.53 -6.38
N ARG A 30 -15.50 -5.99 -5.66
CA ARG A 30 -15.68 -4.73 -4.90
C ARG A 30 -16.05 -3.60 -5.85
N LYS A 31 -17.05 -2.82 -5.49
CA LYS A 31 -17.44 -1.61 -6.21
C LYS A 31 -17.35 -0.41 -5.28
N ALA A 32 -16.95 0.73 -5.83
CA ALA A 32 -16.95 2.02 -5.15
C ALA A 32 -17.80 3.02 -5.94
N ALA A 33 -18.50 3.87 -5.21
CA ALA A 33 -19.20 5.01 -5.82
C ALA A 33 -18.19 6.13 -6.02
N ILE A 34 -18.05 6.62 -7.25
CA ILE A 34 -17.25 7.80 -7.56
C ILE A 34 -18.14 8.92 -8.10
N VAL A 35 -17.79 10.14 -7.74
CA VAL A 35 -18.45 11.35 -8.23
C VAL A 35 -17.53 12.06 -9.20
N TYR A 36 -18.03 12.42 -10.35
CA TYR A 36 -17.26 13.20 -11.31
C TYR A 36 -18.14 14.24 -12.02
N ARG A 37 -17.48 15.28 -12.54
CA ARG A 37 -18.16 16.37 -13.24
C ARG A 37 -18.31 16.06 -14.71
N THR A 38 -19.50 16.28 -15.25
CA THR A 38 -19.82 16.27 -16.68
C THR A 38 -20.22 17.66 -17.16
N LYS A 39 -20.51 17.83 -18.44
CA LYS A 39 -21.03 19.09 -18.98
C LYS A 39 -22.39 19.48 -18.37
N SER A 40 -23.19 18.51 -17.95
CA SER A 40 -24.54 18.70 -17.38
C SER A 40 -24.57 18.76 -15.85
N GLY A 41 -23.41 18.65 -15.17
CA GLY A 41 -23.33 18.66 -13.70
C GLY A 41 -22.52 17.50 -13.14
N TYR A 42 -22.86 17.05 -11.93
CA TYR A 42 -22.20 15.93 -11.27
C TYR A 42 -22.97 14.63 -11.48
N VAL A 43 -22.22 13.53 -11.65
CA VAL A 43 -22.75 12.19 -11.83
C VAL A 43 -22.10 11.27 -10.80
N ILE A 44 -22.88 10.30 -10.27
CA ILE A 44 -22.38 9.20 -9.45
C ILE A 44 -22.33 7.94 -10.32
N ARG A 45 -21.23 7.21 -10.27
CA ARG A 45 -21.08 5.92 -10.95
C ARG A 45 -20.45 4.90 -10.02
N TRP A 46 -21.01 3.69 -10.00
CA TRP A 46 -20.45 2.54 -9.31
C TRP A 46 -19.45 1.85 -10.25
N VAL A 47 -18.21 1.73 -9.81
CA VAL A 47 -17.10 1.22 -10.62
C VAL A 47 -16.38 0.09 -9.88
N PRO A 48 -15.72 -0.85 -10.58
CA PRO A 48 -14.84 -1.82 -9.94
C PRO A 48 -13.73 -1.07 -9.21
N ALA A 49 -13.35 -1.57 -8.05
CA ALA A 49 -12.35 -0.93 -7.21
C ALA A 49 -11.51 -1.96 -6.45
N ILE A 50 -10.24 -1.67 -6.26
CA ILE A 50 -9.36 -2.44 -5.38
C ILE A 50 -9.12 -1.58 -4.14
N SER A 51 -9.46 -2.10 -2.96
CA SER A 51 -9.42 -1.29 -1.73
C SER A 51 -8.01 -0.95 -1.28
N GLY A 52 -7.89 0.15 -0.54
CA GLY A 52 -6.64 0.52 0.11
C GLY A 52 -6.13 -0.56 1.05
N GLU A 53 -7.02 -1.30 1.75
CA GLU A 53 -6.60 -2.42 2.60
C GLU A 53 -5.94 -3.54 1.80
N THR A 54 -6.47 -3.89 0.61
CA THR A 54 -5.86 -4.89 -0.28
C THR A 54 -4.46 -4.46 -0.70
N MET A 55 -4.28 -3.19 -1.07
CA MET A 55 -2.97 -2.65 -1.44
C MET A 55 -2.01 -2.56 -0.25
N ALA A 56 -2.53 -2.14 0.92
CA ALA A 56 -1.76 -2.11 2.17
C ALA A 56 -1.29 -3.50 2.59
N HIS A 57 -2.16 -4.52 2.47
CA HIS A 57 -1.80 -5.89 2.76
C HIS A 57 -0.67 -6.38 1.83
N ALA A 58 -0.80 -6.16 0.53
CA ALA A 58 0.23 -6.53 -0.44
C ALA A 58 1.58 -5.84 -0.14
N TYR A 59 1.57 -4.54 0.15
CA TYR A 59 2.77 -3.80 0.51
C TYR A 59 3.42 -4.33 1.79
N GLN A 60 2.64 -4.57 2.84
CA GLN A 60 3.14 -5.15 4.10
C GLN A 60 3.67 -6.58 3.92
N THR A 61 3.07 -7.38 3.04
CA THR A 61 3.58 -8.71 2.66
C THR A 61 4.98 -8.60 2.06
N TRP A 62 5.23 -7.66 1.15
CA TRP A 62 6.57 -7.44 0.59
C TRP A 62 7.56 -6.92 1.65
N ILE A 63 7.14 -6.06 2.57
CA ILE A 63 7.98 -5.65 3.72
C ILE A 63 8.37 -6.86 4.55
N ALA A 64 7.41 -7.74 4.89
CA ALA A 64 7.65 -8.95 5.68
C ALA A 64 8.63 -9.91 4.98
N GLU A 65 8.45 -10.15 3.67
CA GLU A 65 9.34 -11.01 2.90
C GLU A 65 10.77 -10.46 2.82
N LEU A 66 10.93 -9.16 2.58
CA LEU A 66 12.25 -8.53 2.55
C LEU A 66 12.88 -8.43 3.95
N ALA A 67 12.09 -8.18 4.99
CA ALA A 67 12.56 -8.14 6.36
C ALA A 67 13.20 -9.47 6.77
N LYS A 68 12.55 -10.60 6.47
CA LYS A 68 13.09 -11.94 6.70
C LYS A 68 14.44 -12.14 5.99
N LYS A 69 14.50 -11.81 4.69
CA LYS A 69 15.73 -11.95 3.88
C LYS A 69 16.88 -11.06 4.38
N ARG A 70 16.56 -9.86 4.88
CA ARG A 70 17.54 -8.86 5.35
C ARG A 70 17.83 -8.96 6.84
N LYS A 71 17.22 -9.93 7.54
CA LYS A 71 17.35 -10.12 9.00
C LYS A 71 16.99 -8.83 9.76
N LEU A 72 15.93 -8.13 9.34
CA LEU A 72 15.31 -7.07 10.11
C LEU A 72 14.37 -7.66 11.17
N PRO A 73 14.17 -6.98 12.31
CA PRO A 73 13.24 -7.43 13.33
C PRO A 73 11.82 -7.56 12.76
N ILE A 74 11.19 -8.70 13.01
CA ILE A 74 9.82 -8.99 12.59
C ILE A 74 9.17 -9.94 13.61
N CYS A 75 7.95 -9.65 14.06
CA CYS A 75 7.22 -10.51 14.99
C CYS A 75 6.72 -11.78 14.28
N SER A 76 6.39 -12.80 15.08
CA SER A 76 5.97 -14.12 14.58
C SER A 76 4.77 -14.03 13.64
N TYR A 77 3.73 -13.26 13.97
CA TYR A 77 2.54 -13.10 13.13
C TYR A 77 2.83 -12.41 11.80
N CYS A 78 3.55 -11.28 11.84
CA CYS A 78 3.93 -10.59 10.60
C CYS A 78 4.83 -11.45 9.71
N SER A 79 5.64 -12.34 10.29
CA SER A 79 6.53 -13.24 9.54
C SER A 79 5.80 -14.26 8.65
N ILE A 80 4.56 -14.57 8.98
CA ILE A 80 3.66 -15.45 8.21
C ILE A 80 2.56 -14.68 7.49
N ASN A 81 2.71 -13.34 7.39
CA ASN A 81 1.78 -12.43 6.73
C ASN A 81 0.40 -12.30 7.42
N GLU A 82 0.32 -12.63 8.72
CA GLU A 82 -0.83 -12.35 9.56
C GLU A 82 -0.64 -11.01 10.28
N PHE A 83 -1.19 -9.94 9.71
CA PHE A 83 -1.00 -8.58 10.23
C PHE A 83 -2.02 -8.25 11.34
N VAL A 84 -1.93 -8.95 12.46
CA VAL A 84 -2.79 -8.75 13.65
C VAL A 84 -2.57 -7.39 14.29
N LYS A 85 -1.38 -6.78 14.10
CA LYS A 85 -1.04 -5.42 14.55
C LYS A 85 -1.22 -5.20 16.04
N HIS A 86 -0.87 -6.22 16.83
CA HIS A 86 -1.03 -6.23 18.30
C HIS A 86 -2.42 -5.79 18.78
N SER A 87 -3.46 -5.96 17.96
CA SER A 87 -4.83 -5.55 18.28
C SER A 87 -5.60 -6.53 19.17
N GLN A 88 -5.06 -7.72 19.40
CA GLN A 88 -5.67 -8.78 20.21
C GLN A 88 -4.68 -9.24 21.30
N PRO A 89 -4.86 -8.77 22.55
CA PRO A 89 -3.94 -9.08 23.66
C PRO A 89 -3.77 -10.58 23.92
N GLU A 90 -4.77 -11.40 23.60
CA GLU A 90 -4.76 -12.86 23.77
C GLU A 90 -3.70 -13.55 22.91
N LEU A 91 -3.28 -12.90 21.83
CA LEU A 91 -2.25 -13.42 20.93
C LEU A 91 -0.83 -13.02 21.32
N PHE A 92 -0.68 -12.17 22.35
CA PHE A 92 0.64 -11.74 22.81
C PHE A 92 1.33 -12.84 23.63
N GLY A 93 2.66 -12.88 23.52
CA GLY A 93 3.49 -13.82 24.27
C GLY A 93 4.01 -14.96 23.41
N THR A 94 3.81 -14.91 22.09
CA THR A 94 4.41 -15.84 21.13
C THR A 94 5.91 -15.59 21.04
N ASP A 95 6.33 -14.35 20.99
CA ASP A 95 7.74 -13.94 20.93
C ASP A 95 8.32 -13.68 22.34
N PRO A 96 9.62 -13.93 22.58
CA PRO A 96 10.25 -13.69 23.88
C PRO A 96 10.16 -12.23 24.38
N TRP A 97 10.19 -11.26 23.46
CA TRP A 97 10.05 -9.84 23.82
C TRP A 97 8.61 -9.49 24.20
N GLU A 98 7.61 -10.12 23.62
CA GLU A 98 6.20 -9.99 23.98
C GLU A 98 5.94 -10.52 25.38
N GLN A 99 6.60 -11.61 25.80
CA GLN A 99 6.49 -12.14 27.17
C GLN A 99 6.97 -11.12 28.21
N LYS A 100 8.07 -10.39 27.91
CA LYS A 100 8.55 -9.29 28.76
C LYS A 100 7.55 -8.12 28.76
N LEU A 101 7.04 -7.75 27.60
CA LEU A 101 6.04 -6.70 27.48
C LEU A 101 4.78 -7.06 28.26
N ASN A 102 4.31 -8.31 28.22
CA ASN A 102 3.19 -8.82 29.00
C ASN A 102 3.37 -8.66 30.51
N GLN A 103 4.60 -8.81 31.02
CA GLN A 103 4.89 -8.57 32.44
C GLN A 103 4.76 -7.09 32.79
N ILE A 104 5.17 -6.20 31.93
CA ILE A 104 5.06 -4.74 32.12
C ILE A 104 3.60 -4.30 32.12
N ILE A 105 2.81 -4.73 31.12
CA ILE A 105 1.42 -4.29 30.97
C ILE A 105 0.46 -4.86 32.03
N LYS A 106 0.84 -5.92 32.74
CA LYS A 106 0.10 -6.41 33.92
C LYS A 106 0.09 -5.39 35.08
N GLN A 107 1.04 -4.48 35.10
CA GLN A 107 1.06 -3.38 36.05
C GLN A 107 0.05 -2.30 35.62
N ARG A 108 -0.96 -1.99 36.44
CA ARG A 108 -2.02 -1.03 36.08
C ARG A 108 -1.51 0.36 35.64
N ASN A 109 -0.33 0.75 36.13
CA ASN A 109 0.28 2.08 35.90
C ASN A 109 1.50 2.02 34.95
N TYR A 110 1.58 1.05 34.06
CA TYR A 110 2.68 0.98 33.06
C TYR A 110 2.74 2.24 32.20
N ASP A 111 3.94 2.59 31.74
CA ASP A 111 4.14 3.67 30.80
C ASP A 111 3.79 3.17 29.38
N PRO A 112 2.73 3.71 28.73
CA PRO A 112 2.37 3.30 27.38
C PRO A 112 3.44 3.62 26.33
N HIS A 113 4.36 4.55 26.61
CA HIS A 113 5.49 4.82 25.72
C HIS A 113 6.39 3.58 25.53
N ILE A 114 6.58 2.79 26.59
CA ILE A 114 7.38 1.56 26.52
C ILE A 114 6.75 0.57 25.52
N VAL A 115 5.42 0.49 25.48
CA VAL A 115 4.70 -0.38 24.53
C VAL A 115 4.98 0.04 23.09
N GLU A 116 4.90 1.36 22.79
CA GLU A 116 5.23 1.87 21.47
C GLU A 116 6.67 1.55 21.08
N VAL A 117 7.61 1.79 21.98
CA VAL A 117 9.04 1.53 21.78
C VAL A 117 9.33 0.06 21.49
N GLU A 118 8.79 -0.86 22.31
CA GLU A 118 9.06 -2.29 22.16
C GLU A 118 8.48 -2.85 20.86
N ILE A 119 7.27 -2.46 20.47
CA ILE A 119 6.68 -2.91 19.20
C ILE A 119 7.49 -2.39 18.00
N ILE A 120 7.87 -1.09 18.00
CA ILE A 120 8.68 -0.52 16.94
C ILE A 120 10.03 -1.24 16.82
N LYS A 121 10.73 -1.47 17.94
CA LYS A 121 12.03 -2.14 17.93
C LYS A 121 11.97 -3.54 17.35
N ASN A 122 10.92 -4.28 17.65
CA ASN A 122 10.84 -5.71 17.37
C ASN A 122 10.07 -6.09 16.11
N CYS A 123 9.37 -5.14 15.45
CA CYS A 123 8.65 -5.44 14.22
C CYS A 123 8.67 -4.29 13.21
N VAL A 124 9.44 -4.43 12.14
CA VAL A 124 9.50 -3.44 11.04
C VAL A 124 8.18 -3.30 10.30
N VAL A 125 7.38 -4.37 10.19
CA VAL A 125 6.07 -4.31 9.52
C VAL A 125 5.11 -3.42 10.30
N GLU A 126 5.11 -3.53 11.63
CA GLU A 126 4.27 -2.70 12.49
C GLU A 126 4.83 -1.29 12.69
N ASP A 127 6.15 -1.14 12.67
CA ASP A 127 6.78 0.17 12.62
C ASP A 127 6.30 0.98 11.41
N ILE A 128 6.28 0.37 10.22
CA ILE A 128 5.86 1.03 8.98
C ILE A 128 4.33 1.02 8.82
N GLY A 129 3.68 -0.10 9.09
CA GLY A 129 2.25 -0.32 8.87
C GLY A 129 1.32 0.18 9.97
N GLY A 130 1.88 0.60 11.10
CA GLY A 130 1.13 1.03 12.27
C GLY A 130 0.47 -0.13 13.01
N PHE A 131 0.00 0.14 14.23
CA PHE A 131 -0.67 -0.82 15.11
C PHE A 131 -1.62 -0.13 16.10
N LEU A 132 -2.49 -0.90 16.72
CA LEU A 132 -3.35 -0.46 17.80
C LEU A 132 -3.31 -1.50 18.93
N PHE A 133 -2.65 -1.17 20.00
CA PHE A 133 -2.65 -1.97 21.24
C PHE A 133 -3.83 -1.53 22.13
N PRO A 134 -4.84 -2.40 22.42
CA PRO A 134 -6.07 -2.02 23.11
C PRO A 134 -6.01 -2.15 24.63
N GLY A 135 -4.85 -2.27 25.25
CA GLY A 135 -4.67 -2.47 26.69
C GLY A 135 -5.33 -1.38 27.56
N PRO A 136 -5.22 -1.46 28.91
CA PRO A 136 -5.79 -0.47 29.83
C PRO A 136 -5.34 0.97 29.56
N ARG A 137 -4.16 1.12 28.98
CA ARG A 137 -3.64 2.36 28.40
C ARG A 137 -3.37 2.12 26.92
N PRO A 138 -4.36 2.39 26.03
CA PRO A 138 -4.24 2.05 24.62
C PRO A 138 -3.10 2.82 23.95
N VAL A 139 -2.36 2.13 23.08
CA VAL A 139 -1.28 2.70 22.29
C VAL A 139 -1.62 2.59 20.82
N LYS A 140 -1.61 3.72 20.13
CA LYS A 140 -1.88 3.80 18.69
C LYS A 140 -0.66 4.33 17.95
N ARG A 141 -0.21 3.57 16.96
CA ARG A 141 0.75 4.04 15.97
C ARG A 141 0.07 4.18 14.62
N THR A 142 0.04 5.39 14.09
CA THR A 142 -0.44 5.64 12.73
C THR A 142 0.56 5.06 11.73
N SER A 143 0.06 4.40 10.68
CA SER A 143 0.88 3.92 9.56
C SER A 143 1.78 5.03 9.00
N ARG A 144 3.01 4.69 8.65
CA ARG A 144 3.95 5.62 8.00
C ARG A 144 3.70 5.72 6.50
N PHE A 145 2.88 4.86 5.95
CA PHE A 145 2.39 5.01 4.59
C PHE A 145 0.88 5.27 4.58
N SER A 146 0.44 5.96 3.55
CA SER A 146 -0.96 6.08 3.17
C SER A 146 -1.12 5.65 1.73
N ASN A 147 -2.22 4.98 1.43
CA ASN A 147 -2.53 4.57 0.07
C ASN A 147 -4.02 4.69 -0.22
N GLY A 148 -4.33 5.02 -1.46
CA GLY A 148 -5.70 5.12 -1.94
C GLY A 148 -6.26 3.79 -2.43
N TYR A 149 -7.54 3.82 -2.79
CA TYR A 149 -8.14 2.79 -3.64
C TYR A 149 -7.56 2.89 -5.05
N LEU A 150 -7.37 1.73 -5.71
CA LEU A 150 -7.31 1.73 -7.17
C LEU A 150 -8.74 1.88 -7.69
N ILE A 151 -8.99 2.97 -8.37
CA ILE A 151 -10.27 3.29 -8.99
C ILE A 151 -10.05 3.72 -10.44
N PRO A 152 -11.03 3.52 -11.32
CA PRO A 152 -10.92 3.98 -12.70
C PRO A 152 -10.65 5.48 -12.82
N ALA A 153 -9.81 5.83 -13.78
CA ALA A 153 -9.54 7.21 -14.17
C ALA A 153 -10.81 7.90 -14.67
N ILE A 154 -11.01 9.15 -14.28
CA ILE A 154 -12.21 9.92 -14.65
C ILE A 154 -12.26 10.19 -16.14
N ASP A 155 -11.12 10.50 -16.75
CA ASP A 155 -11.03 10.74 -18.21
C ASP A 155 -11.21 9.48 -19.06
N ALA A 156 -11.18 8.28 -18.44
CA ALA A 156 -11.45 7.00 -19.08
C ALA A 156 -12.69 6.29 -18.53
N ILE A 157 -13.55 6.98 -17.78
CA ILE A 157 -14.65 6.39 -17.02
C ILE A 157 -15.69 5.65 -17.89
N GLU A 158 -15.84 6.07 -19.14
CA GLU A 158 -16.76 5.43 -20.09
C GLU A 158 -16.16 4.13 -20.71
N LYS A 159 -14.91 3.81 -20.40
CA LYS A 159 -14.22 2.61 -20.84
C LYS A 159 -14.09 1.53 -19.76
N VAL A 160 -14.87 1.68 -18.68
CA VAL A 160 -14.92 0.71 -17.58
C VAL A 160 -15.87 -0.43 -17.92
N ALA A 161 -15.39 -1.66 -17.77
CA ALA A 161 -16.20 -2.87 -17.88
C ALA A 161 -16.15 -3.66 -16.58
N ILE A 162 -17.28 -4.28 -16.23
CA ILE A 162 -17.39 -5.28 -15.17
C ILE A 162 -18.46 -6.28 -15.59
N GLU A 163 -18.11 -7.57 -15.55
CA GLU A 163 -19.03 -8.63 -15.91
C GLU A 163 -18.79 -9.91 -15.12
N PRO A 164 -19.83 -10.75 -14.91
CA PRO A 164 -19.68 -12.06 -14.30
C PRO A 164 -19.17 -13.09 -15.33
N GLN A 165 -18.01 -13.67 -15.06
CA GLN A 165 -17.46 -14.77 -15.84
C GLN A 165 -18.03 -16.10 -15.35
N PHE A 166 -18.56 -16.88 -16.27
CA PHE A 166 -19.11 -18.23 -16.00
C PHE A 166 -17.98 -19.26 -15.88
N HIS A 167 -18.03 -20.04 -14.82
CA HIS A 167 -17.08 -21.12 -14.57
C HIS A 167 -17.80 -22.42 -14.24
N VAL A 168 -17.26 -23.52 -14.72
CA VAL A 168 -17.73 -24.87 -14.38
C VAL A 168 -16.58 -25.66 -13.78
N ARG A 169 -16.81 -26.23 -12.61
CA ARG A 169 -15.95 -27.28 -12.06
C ARG A 169 -16.57 -28.62 -12.36
N HIS A 170 -15.88 -29.44 -13.12
CA HIS A 170 -16.28 -30.81 -13.41
C HIS A 170 -15.59 -31.76 -12.43
N ALA A 171 -16.35 -32.50 -11.64
CA ALA A 171 -15.85 -33.41 -10.62
C ALA A 171 -16.65 -34.74 -10.63
N PRO A 172 -16.37 -35.63 -11.59
CA PRO A 172 -17.16 -36.87 -11.76
C PRO A 172 -17.20 -37.76 -10.52
N LYS A 173 -16.09 -37.87 -9.77
CA LYS A 173 -16.04 -38.65 -8.53
C LYS A 173 -16.90 -38.05 -7.41
N ALA A 174 -17.06 -36.74 -7.36
CA ALA A 174 -17.92 -36.08 -6.38
C ALA A 174 -19.40 -36.32 -6.66
N GLN A 175 -19.80 -36.61 -7.91
CA GLN A 175 -21.17 -36.96 -8.28
C GLN A 175 -21.68 -38.18 -7.50
N GLN A 176 -20.83 -39.17 -7.23
CA GLN A 176 -21.19 -40.37 -6.49
C GLN A 176 -21.51 -40.08 -5.01
N VAL A 177 -20.97 -38.97 -4.46
CA VAL A 177 -21.12 -38.61 -3.04
C VAL A 177 -22.19 -37.56 -2.81
N ILE A 178 -22.24 -36.53 -3.67
CA ILE A 178 -23.10 -35.34 -3.50
C ILE A 178 -24.18 -35.18 -4.56
N GLY A 179 -24.28 -36.13 -5.51
CA GLY A 179 -25.29 -36.12 -6.56
C GLY A 179 -25.09 -35.09 -7.68
N GLN A 180 -24.06 -34.25 -7.61
CA GLN A 180 -23.77 -33.20 -8.59
C GLN A 180 -22.38 -33.33 -9.17
N ALA A 181 -22.29 -33.60 -10.48
CA ALA A 181 -21.01 -33.69 -11.21
C ALA A 181 -20.43 -32.34 -11.61
N GLN A 182 -21.26 -31.32 -11.67
CA GLN A 182 -20.89 -29.98 -12.12
C GLN A 182 -21.26 -28.94 -11.07
N MET A 183 -20.28 -28.12 -10.67
CA MET A 183 -20.51 -26.94 -9.84
C MET A 183 -20.37 -25.71 -10.70
N ILE A 184 -21.47 -25.02 -10.91
CA ILE A 184 -21.54 -23.78 -11.68
C ILE A 184 -21.35 -22.61 -10.73
N TYR A 185 -20.42 -21.71 -11.07
CA TYR A 185 -20.23 -20.47 -10.31
C TYR A 185 -19.79 -19.33 -11.24
N TYR A 186 -20.03 -18.12 -10.78
CA TYR A 186 -19.64 -16.90 -11.49
C TYR A 186 -18.64 -16.12 -10.65
N VAL A 187 -17.72 -15.44 -11.34
CA VAL A 187 -16.79 -14.47 -10.73
C VAL A 187 -16.89 -13.18 -11.51
N GLU A 188 -17.27 -12.09 -10.85
CA GLU A 188 -17.21 -10.77 -11.49
C GLU A 188 -15.76 -10.37 -11.72
N VAL A 189 -15.46 -9.88 -12.93
CA VAL A 189 -14.14 -9.36 -13.31
C VAL A 189 -14.26 -7.93 -13.79
N GLY A 190 -13.24 -7.12 -13.52
CA GLY A 190 -13.15 -5.74 -13.93
C GLY A 190 -12.12 -5.52 -15.03
N SER A 191 -12.31 -4.48 -15.86
CA SER A 191 -11.31 -3.94 -16.79
C SER A 191 -11.45 -2.43 -16.85
N ALA A 192 -10.37 -1.71 -16.64
CA ALA A 192 -10.37 -0.26 -16.66
C ALA A 192 -8.95 0.33 -16.80
N VAL A 193 -8.88 1.62 -17.04
CA VAL A 193 -7.69 2.41 -16.73
C VAL A 193 -7.77 2.80 -15.25
N TYR A 194 -7.03 2.12 -14.40
CA TYR A 194 -7.02 2.37 -12.96
C TYR A 194 -6.00 3.44 -12.57
N THR A 195 -6.30 4.15 -11.50
CA THR A 195 -5.42 5.14 -10.88
C THR A 195 -5.16 4.78 -9.43
N TRP A 196 -3.96 5.06 -8.95
CA TRP A 196 -3.59 4.82 -7.56
C TRP A 196 -2.66 5.90 -7.04
N THR A 197 -2.78 6.19 -5.75
CA THR A 197 -1.89 7.09 -5.03
C THR A 197 -1.33 6.39 -3.79
N PHE A 198 -0.06 6.67 -3.51
CA PHE A 198 0.66 6.18 -2.34
C PHE A 198 1.53 7.30 -1.79
N ALA A 199 1.74 7.31 -0.48
CA ALA A 199 2.71 8.18 0.16
C ALA A 199 3.39 7.48 1.34
N LEU A 200 4.65 7.87 1.65
CA LEU A 200 5.47 7.28 2.70
C LEU A 200 6.22 8.37 3.47
N ASP A 201 5.98 8.39 4.79
CA ASP A 201 6.70 9.18 5.78
C ASP A 201 8.01 8.46 6.15
N ILE A 202 9.12 8.92 5.61
CA ILE A 202 10.45 8.34 5.82
C ILE A 202 10.96 8.62 7.22
N ASP A 203 10.80 9.83 7.72
CA ASP A 203 11.33 10.24 9.02
C ASP A 203 10.68 9.53 10.19
N GLY A 204 9.40 9.19 10.03
CA GLY A 204 8.65 8.50 11.06
C GLY A 204 9.03 7.03 11.26
N ILE A 205 9.82 6.43 10.35
CA ILE A 205 10.29 5.05 10.48
C ILE A 205 11.30 4.96 11.63
N GLY A 206 11.08 4.03 12.57
CA GLY A 206 11.94 3.85 13.75
C GLY A 206 11.79 4.94 14.82
N ARG A 207 10.75 5.78 14.71
CA ARG A 207 10.51 6.91 15.60
C ARG A 207 9.14 6.82 16.26
N THR A 208 9.08 7.00 17.57
CA THR A 208 7.83 7.08 18.34
C THR A 208 7.06 8.36 18.01
N SER A 209 5.76 8.38 18.27
CA SER A 209 4.91 9.51 17.87
C SER A 209 3.76 9.83 18.81
N MET A 210 3.46 8.98 19.80
CA MET A 210 2.25 9.12 20.59
C MET A 210 2.46 9.97 21.86
N ILE A 211 3.35 9.57 22.74
CA ILE A 211 3.57 10.23 24.04
C ILE A 211 4.82 11.08 24.00
N LYS A 212 5.88 10.53 23.48
CA LYS A 212 7.16 11.19 23.29
C LYS A 212 7.62 10.93 21.87
N VAL A 213 8.28 11.89 21.24
CA VAL A 213 8.82 11.77 19.89
C VAL A 213 10.31 11.58 19.99
N GLU A 214 10.80 10.37 19.72
CA GLU A 214 12.21 10.03 19.75
C GLU A 214 12.55 8.87 18.80
N ASP A 215 13.76 8.86 18.27
CA ASP A 215 14.27 7.72 17.52
C ASP A 215 14.61 6.59 18.49
N VAL A 216 14.11 5.39 18.23
CA VAL A 216 14.23 4.23 19.15
C VAL A 216 15.05 3.09 18.59
N ILE A 217 15.57 3.25 17.38
CA ILE A 217 16.48 2.32 16.70
C ILE A 217 17.76 3.07 16.28
N SER A 218 18.83 2.34 15.96
CA SER A 218 20.05 2.94 15.44
C SER A 218 19.85 3.54 14.04
N ASN A 219 20.68 4.52 13.68
CA ASN A 219 20.64 5.11 12.33
C ASN A 219 20.84 4.06 11.22
N ASP A 220 21.76 3.09 11.43
CA ASP A 220 21.99 2.02 10.46
C ASP A 220 20.74 1.15 10.26
N GLU A 221 20.06 0.80 11.34
CA GLU A 221 18.82 0.05 11.25
C GLU A 221 17.70 0.88 10.60
N LYS A 222 17.60 2.16 10.92
CA LYS A 222 16.65 3.09 10.29
C LYS A 222 16.84 3.12 8.77
N ILE A 223 18.07 3.27 8.29
CA ILE A 223 18.40 3.25 6.86
C ILE A 223 17.98 1.92 6.23
N ARG A 224 18.32 0.78 6.86
CA ARG A 224 17.94 -0.56 6.36
C ARG A 224 16.42 -0.75 6.30
N ARG A 225 15.65 -0.21 7.25
CA ARG A 225 14.18 -0.24 7.24
C ARG A 225 13.61 0.65 6.14
N ILE A 226 14.15 1.83 5.93
CA ILE A 226 13.79 2.75 4.83
C ILE A 226 14.03 2.07 3.47
N GLU A 227 15.20 1.48 3.27
CA GLU A 227 15.48 0.71 2.05
C GLU A 227 14.53 -0.47 1.87
N CYS A 228 14.19 -1.17 2.95
CA CYS A 228 13.21 -2.24 2.93
C CYS A 228 11.84 -1.72 2.47
N ALA A 229 11.38 -0.59 2.99
CA ALA A 229 10.10 0.02 2.61
C ALA A 229 10.06 0.42 1.13
N ILE A 230 11.11 1.08 0.62
CA ILE A 230 11.18 1.52 -0.78
C ILE A 230 11.27 0.31 -1.73
N ASP A 231 12.12 -0.67 -1.41
CA ASP A 231 12.29 -1.87 -2.23
C ASP A 231 11.02 -2.74 -2.24
N SER A 232 10.27 -2.76 -1.14
CA SER A 232 8.98 -3.46 -1.08
C SER A 232 7.96 -2.85 -2.04
N LEU A 233 7.91 -1.53 -2.12
CA LEU A 233 7.07 -0.83 -3.10
C LEU A 233 7.52 -1.11 -4.54
N ALA A 234 8.82 -1.07 -4.80
CA ALA A 234 9.40 -1.39 -6.10
C ALA A 234 9.03 -2.81 -6.54
N LEU A 235 9.22 -3.80 -5.67
CA LEU A 235 8.91 -5.20 -5.96
C LEU A 235 7.42 -5.41 -6.19
N MET A 236 6.55 -4.80 -5.37
CA MET A 236 5.10 -4.89 -5.54
C MET A 236 4.66 -4.38 -6.91
N LEU A 237 5.20 -3.26 -7.35
CA LEU A 237 4.87 -2.65 -8.64
C LEU A 237 5.45 -3.45 -9.82
N ASP A 238 6.72 -3.81 -9.76
CA ASP A 238 7.41 -4.47 -10.88
C ASP A 238 6.92 -5.91 -11.07
N SER A 239 6.77 -6.67 -9.99
CA SER A 239 6.23 -8.04 -10.04
C SER A 239 4.74 -8.09 -10.31
N LYS A 240 4.00 -6.98 -10.07
CA LYS A 240 2.54 -6.91 -10.19
C LYS A 240 1.80 -7.91 -9.28
N ILE A 241 2.45 -8.33 -8.18
CA ILE A 241 1.89 -9.27 -7.22
C ILE A 241 1.20 -8.48 -6.10
N PHE A 242 -0.09 -8.21 -6.31
CA PHE A 242 -0.99 -7.62 -5.33
C PHE A 242 -2.43 -8.07 -5.60
N GLY A 243 -3.26 -8.04 -4.56
CA GLY A 243 -4.66 -8.44 -4.66
C GLY A 243 -4.90 -9.96 -4.65
N ALA A 244 -6.12 -10.35 -4.94
CA ALA A 244 -6.60 -11.72 -4.85
C ALA A 244 -6.61 -12.44 -6.21
N LYS A 245 -6.84 -13.76 -6.17
CA LYS A 245 -7.13 -14.62 -7.34
C LYS A 245 -6.09 -14.59 -8.47
N LEU A 246 -4.86 -14.17 -8.21
CA LEU A 246 -3.78 -14.11 -9.20
C LEU A 246 -3.54 -15.45 -9.91
N THR A 247 -3.68 -16.58 -9.21
CA THR A 247 -3.48 -17.92 -9.77
C THR A 247 -4.44 -18.30 -10.89
N ARG A 248 -5.58 -17.62 -11.00
CA ARG A 248 -6.62 -17.93 -12.00
C ARG A 248 -6.81 -16.84 -13.03
N PHE A 249 -6.73 -15.59 -12.61
CA PHE A 249 -7.00 -14.45 -13.49
C PHE A 249 -5.73 -13.75 -13.95
N ASN A 250 -4.66 -13.71 -13.11
CA ASN A 250 -3.36 -13.08 -13.43
C ASN A 250 -3.50 -11.93 -14.42
N PRO A 251 -4.13 -10.81 -14.03
CA PRO A 251 -4.59 -9.80 -14.96
C PRO A 251 -3.44 -9.17 -15.75
N LEU A 252 -3.71 -8.76 -16.97
CA LEU A 252 -2.76 -7.97 -17.76
C LEU A 252 -2.72 -6.56 -17.16
N ILE A 253 -1.57 -6.20 -16.61
CA ILE A 253 -1.32 -4.88 -16.03
C ILE A 253 -0.28 -4.17 -16.89
N ASP A 254 -0.67 -3.06 -17.49
CA ASP A 254 0.23 -2.18 -18.25
C ASP A 254 0.20 -0.77 -17.63
N TYR A 255 1.33 -0.35 -17.06
CA TYR A 255 1.45 0.99 -16.50
C TYR A 255 1.55 2.02 -17.61
N GLU A 256 0.56 2.91 -17.73
CA GLU A 256 0.63 4.05 -18.64
C GLU A 256 1.65 5.10 -18.17
N SER A 257 1.68 5.34 -16.88
CA SER A 257 2.63 6.27 -16.26
C SER A 257 2.75 6.06 -14.75
N ILE A 258 3.94 6.30 -14.21
CA ILE A 258 4.19 6.40 -12.77
C ILE A 258 4.96 7.70 -12.54
N VAL A 259 4.50 8.52 -11.60
CA VAL A 259 5.20 9.72 -11.13
C VAL A 259 5.50 9.55 -9.65
N VAL A 260 6.74 9.83 -9.27
CA VAL A 260 7.18 9.83 -7.87
C VAL A 260 7.72 11.21 -7.54
N THR A 261 7.31 11.73 -6.39
CA THR A 261 7.88 12.95 -5.81
C THR A 261 8.59 12.62 -4.51
N ILE A 262 9.73 13.29 -4.27
CA ILE A 262 10.45 13.26 -2.99
C ILE A 262 10.62 14.69 -2.53
N SER A 263 10.09 15.02 -1.36
CA SER A 263 10.25 16.33 -0.71
C SER A 263 11.08 16.19 0.57
N HIS A 264 11.80 17.26 0.93
CA HIS A 264 12.81 17.21 1.98
C HIS A 264 12.26 17.64 3.36
N ARG A 265 11.51 18.74 3.44
CA ARG A 265 11.08 19.33 4.73
C ARG A 265 9.61 19.20 5.01
N TYR A 266 8.78 19.29 3.97
CA TYR A 266 7.33 19.29 4.07
C TYR A 266 6.73 18.21 3.16
N PRO A 267 5.61 17.58 3.54
CA PRO A 267 4.93 16.61 2.69
C PRO A 267 4.44 17.24 1.40
N PHE A 268 4.85 16.69 0.26
CA PHE A 268 4.33 17.05 -1.05
C PHE A 268 3.79 15.81 -1.75
N ASN A 269 2.51 15.84 -2.12
CA ASN A 269 1.86 14.72 -2.79
C ASN A 269 1.71 14.98 -4.29
N VAL A 270 1.90 13.91 -5.07
CA VAL A 270 1.55 13.88 -6.49
C VAL A 270 0.10 14.31 -6.69
N SER A 271 -0.19 15.06 -7.74
CA SER A 271 -1.57 15.41 -8.12
C SER A 271 -2.38 14.13 -8.42
N PRO A 272 -3.68 14.09 -8.09
CA PRO A 272 -4.49 12.90 -8.31
C PRO A 272 -4.43 12.43 -9.77
N PRO A 273 -4.06 11.15 -10.06
CA PRO A 273 -3.90 10.65 -11.41
C PRO A 273 -5.24 10.34 -12.12
N SER A 274 -6.32 10.94 -11.64
CA SER A 274 -7.68 10.79 -12.19
C SER A 274 -7.84 11.31 -13.62
N HIS A 275 -6.94 12.17 -14.08
CA HIS A 275 -6.85 12.68 -15.43
C HIS A 275 -5.40 12.60 -15.92
N SER A 276 -5.18 12.46 -17.22
CA SER A 276 -3.84 12.28 -17.82
C SER A 276 -2.92 13.51 -17.63
N ASN A 277 -3.46 14.70 -17.40
CA ASN A 277 -2.68 15.91 -17.14
C ASN A 277 -2.04 15.98 -15.74
N TYR A 278 -2.32 15.02 -14.84
CA TYR A 278 -1.81 15.02 -13.46
C TYR A 278 -0.28 15.18 -13.36
N ILE A 279 0.44 14.73 -14.39
CA ILE A 279 1.89 14.82 -14.47
C ILE A 279 2.35 16.27 -14.56
N LYS A 280 1.75 17.04 -15.50
CA LYS A 280 2.00 18.48 -15.67
C LYS A 280 1.59 19.27 -14.43
N ASP A 281 0.42 18.93 -13.85
CA ASP A 281 -0.07 19.55 -12.63
C ASP A 281 0.85 19.30 -11.44
N THR A 282 1.39 18.10 -11.31
CA THR A 282 2.38 17.76 -10.28
C THR A 282 3.64 18.60 -10.44
N LEU A 283 4.19 18.67 -11.65
CA LEU A 283 5.40 19.44 -11.94
C LEU A 283 5.20 20.93 -11.68
N HIS A 284 4.08 21.50 -12.12
CA HIS A 284 3.77 22.90 -11.87
C HIS A 284 3.64 23.20 -10.36
N ARG A 285 2.88 22.35 -9.64
CA ARG A 285 2.70 22.48 -8.19
C ARG A 285 4.03 22.33 -7.45
N SER A 286 4.90 21.40 -7.84
CA SER A 286 6.20 21.21 -7.18
C SER A 286 7.09 22.46 -7.29
N LYS A 287 7.13 23.11 -8.46
CA LYS A 287 7.87 24.37 -8.65
C LYS A 287 7.32 25.47 -7.75
N LYS A 288 6.01 25.65 -7.71
CA LYS A 288 5.36 26.67 -6.85
C LYS A 288 5.52 26.38 -5.36
N PHE A 289 5.47 25.10 -4.98
CA PHE A 289 5.73 24.67 -3.61
C PHE A 289 7.17 24.98 -3.18
N SER A 290 8.14 24.70 -4.05
CA SER A 290 9.56 25.00 -3.80
C SER A 290 9.81 26.51 -3.73
N GLU A 291 9.22 27.31 -4.60
CA GLU A 291 9.30 28.78 -4.56
C GLU A 291 8.71 29.34 -3.25
N PHE A 292 7.57 28.82 -2.80
CA PHE A 292 6.85 29.35 -1.64
C PHE A 292 7.46 28.93 -0.29
N LEU A 293 7.90 27.67 -0.16
CA LEU A 293 8.38 27.12 1.11
C LEU A 293 9.91 27.02 1.21
N GLY A 294 10.64 27.26 0.12
CA GLY A 294 12.07 27.05 0.06
C GLY A 294 12.43 25.58 0.27
N ASP A 295 11.52 24.65 -0.06
CA ASP A 295 11.73 23.19 0.07
C ASP A 295 11.99 22.57 -1.30
N GLU A 296 12.94 21.68 -1.37
CA GLU A 296 13.28 20.99 -2.61
C GLU A 296 12.32 19.82 -2.84
N VAL A 297 11.72 19.75 -4.03
CA VAL A 297 10.87 18.64 -4.48
C VAL A 297 11.46 18.04 -5.76
N LYS A 298 11.95 16.80 -5.68
CA LYS A 298 12.34 16.02 -6.86
C LYS A 298 11.08 15.39 -7.48
N VAL A 299 10.98 15.44 -8.80
CA VAL A 299 9.90 14.80 -9.58
C VAL A 299 10.51 13.84 -10.58
N LEU A 300 10.17 12.56 -10.47
CA LEU A 300 10.71 11.47 -11.29
C LEU A 300 9.56 10.75 -11.98
N GLY A 301 9.82 10.14 -13.13
CA GLY A 301 8.77 9.48 -13.89
C GLY A 301 9.21 8.22 -14.64
N TYR A 302 8.30 7.27 -14.73
CA TYR A 302 8.36 6.11 -15.62
C TYR A 302 7.27 6.25 -16.68
N ARG A 303 7.64 6.09 -17.97
CA ARG A 303 6.74 6.32 -19.12
C ARG A 303 6.09 7.72 -19.10
N VAL A 304 6.88 8.72 -18.83
CA VAL A 304 6.46 10.14 -18.79
C VAL A 304 7.11 10.87 -19.95
N ASP A 305 6.34 11.65 -20.71
CA ASP A 305 6.83 12.46 -21.82
C ASP A 305 6.81 13.96 -21.52
N ILE A 306 7.61 14.38 -20.52
CA ILE A 306 7.82 15.80 -20.14
C ILE A 306 9.33 15.98 -19.93
N GLU A 307 9.96 16.92 -20.63
CA GLU A 307 11.41 17.11 -20.61
C GLU A 307 11.97 17.43 -19.23
N GLU A 308 11.27 18.23 -18.44
CA GLU A 308 11.73 18.67 -17.11
C GLU A 308 11.62 17.60 -16.03
N ILE A 309 11.07 16.44 -16.32
CA ILE A 309 10.97 15.31 -15.38
C ILE A 309 12.09 14.32 -15.67
N GLU A 310 12.82 13.92 -14.63
CA GLU A 310 13.83 12.87 -14.73
C GLU A 310 13.16 11.52 -15.03
N LYS A 311 13.48 10.95 -16.21
CA LYS A 311 12.77 9.79 -16.79
C LYS A 311 13.55 8.51 -16.62
N TYR A 312 12.81 7.41 -16.41
CA TYR A 312 13.37 6.07 -16.28
C TYR A 312 12.62 5.07 -17.16
N ASN A 313 13.34 4.09 -17.68
CA ASN A 313 12.80 3.07 -18.56
C ASN A 313 12.29 1.83 -17.81
N THR A 314 12.70 1.66 -16.56
CA THR A 314 12.22 0.57 -15.71
C THR A 314 11.76 1.11 -14.34
N ILE A 315 10.85 0.39 -13.68
CA ILE A 315 10.41 0.71 -12.33
C ILE A 315 11.58 0.58 -11.36
N MET A 316 12.47 -0.40 -11.57
CA MET A 316 13.62 -0.61 -10.71
C MET A 316 14.61 0.54 -10.77
N ASP A 317 14.91 1.10 -11.95
CA ASP A 317 15.79 2.27 -12.07
C ASP A 317 15.15 3.51 -11.43
N LEU A 318 13.85 3.73 -11.66
CA LEU A 318 13.10 4.80 -11.00
C LEU A 318 13.24 4.70 -9.47
N MET A 319 12.97 3.53 -8.90
CA MET A 319 12.97 3.34 -7.44
C MET A 319 14.39 3.30 -6.85
N ALA A 320 15.40 2.89 -7.62
CA ALA A 320 16.81 3.03 -7.22
C ALA A 320 17.17 4.52 -7.05
N LYS A 321 16.77 5.36 -8.00
CA LYS A 321 17.01 6.81 -7.90
C LYS A 321 16.23 7.47 -6.76
N VAL A 322 15.01 7.00 -6.49
CA VAL A 322 14.25 7.43 -5.29
C VAL A 322 15.06 7.17 -4.02
N LYS A 323 15.67 5.99 -3.88
CA LYS A 323 16.53 5.66 -2.72
C LYS A 323 17.74 6.60 -2.62
N ASP A 324 18.37 6.95 -3.73
CA ASP A 324 19.52 7.83 -3.74
C ASP A 324 19.16 9.23 -3.22
N TYR A 325 18.06 9.81 -3.72
CA TYR A 325 17.57 11.10 -3.23
C TYR A 325 17.14 11.07 -1.76
N VAL A 326 16.50 10.00 -1.31
CA VAL A 326 16.17 9.83 0.10
C VAL A 326 17.44 9.80 0.97
N LYS A 327 18.48 9.07 0.54
CA LYS A 327 19.77 9.04 1.24
C LYS A 327 20.46 10.41 1.25
N GLU A 328 20.35 11.16 0.17
CA GLU A 328 20.89 12.52 0.08
C GLU A 328 20.17 13.43 1.09
N PHE A 329 18.84 13.42 1.10
CA PHE A 329 18.05 14.25 2.01
C PHE A 329 18.18 13.88 3.49
N LEU A 330 18.50 12.63 3.81
CA LEU A 330 18.74 12.21 5.20
C LEU A 330 20.12 12.65 5.74
N LYS A 331 21.04 13.09 4.88
CA LYS A 331 22.37 13.59 5.27
C LYS A 331 22.40 15.09 5.52
N THR A 332 21.43 15.82 4.98
CA THR A 332 21.28 17.27 5.13
C THR A 332 20.29 17.63 6.23
#